data_38a299ca891bb875b475dd3ab1a74992
#
_entry.id   38a299ca891bb875b475dd3ab1a74992
#
_cell.length_a   1.000
_cell.length_b   1.000
_cell.length_c   1.000
_cell.angle_alpha   90.00
_cell.angle_beta   90.00
_cell.angle_gamma   90.00
#
_symmetry.space_group_name_H-M   'P 1'
#
loop_
_entity.id
_entity.type
_entity.pdbx_description
1 polymer ?
#
loop_
_entity_poly.entity_id
_entity_poly.type
_entity_poly.pdbx_seq_one_letter_code
_entity_poly.pdbx_strand_id
1 'polypeptide(L)'
;MTLIFGDSLYYNLIFFITISVIFTWFITQVFKVFLKCWIGKKFSFKMFLADGDFPSTHTAVVTCSVILILFLNACTFNETNMSIVSQFNSAKDFLIMLTLASIVIRDAMGQRHRQDNTNKNLKNLKDYVQEMGVEKNVIEHIDATFESIDNEAIKRVGHLKHEVYGGMVLGALCALYPIIFFFNRYDWLLVAIVSTLIYFIAIIAFLKLKPVVLKKMTYRKKR
;
A
#
# COMPACT_ATOMS: atom_id res chain seq x y z
N MET A 1 -5.35 14.32 33.50
CA MET A 1 -4.72 13.22 32.77
C MET A 1 -3.22 13.46 32.81
N THR A 2 -2.51 12.88 33.80
CA THR A 2 -1.05 12.99 33.94
C THR A 2 -0.41 12.13 32.87
N LEU A 3 0.14 12.76 31.85
CA LEU A 3 0.91 12.09 30.82
C LEU A 3 2.20 11.53 31.44
N ILE A 4 2.49 10.29 31.11
CA ILE A 4 3.62 9.49 31.62
C ILE A 4 5.00 10.10 31.29
N PHE A 5 5.04 11.19 30.51
CA PHE A 5 6.26 11.85 30.06
C PHE A 5 6.12 13.36 30.27
N GLY A 6 7.02 13.93 31.09
CA GLY A 6 7.01 15.34 31.48
C GLY A 6 7.05 16.33 30.32
N ASP A 7 6.87 17.56 30.61
CA ASP A 7 6.77 18.87 29.93
C ASP A 7 6.85 19.03 28.39
N SER A 8 7.00 17.97 27.60
CA SER A 8 7.01 18.04 26.14
C SER A 8 5.95 17.14 25.50
N LEU A 9 4.67 17.40 25.78
CA LEU A 9 3.52 16.75 25.13
C LEU A 9 3.71 16.67 23.60
N TYR A 10 4.23 17.74 23.02
CA TYR A 10 4.47 17.85 21.59
C TYR A 10 5.53 16.87 21.08
N TYR A 11 6.68 16.74 21.77
CA TYR A 11 7.74 15.80 21.36
C TYR A 11 7.31 14.34 21.50
N ASN A 12 6.57 14.04 22.55
CA ASN A 12 6.02 12.70 22.77
C ASN A 12 5.01 12.33 21.69
N LEU A 13 4.23 13.29 21.24
CA LEU A 13 3.22 13.12 20.20
C LEU A 13 3.84 12.86 18.82
N ILE A 14 4.86 13.66 18.44
CA ILE A 14 5.61 13.45 17.19
C ILE A 14 6.32 12.08 17.22
N PHE A 15 6.97 11.75 18.32
CA PHE A 15 7.62 10.45 18.51
C PHE A 15 6.62 9.29 18.33
N PHE A 16 5.43 9.43 18.91
CA PHE A 16 4.39 8.42 18.85
C PHE A 16 3.84 8.24 17.43
N ILE A 17 3.63 9.33 16.69
CA ILE A 17 3.23 9.28 15.27
C ILE A 17 4.33 8.62 14.45
N THR A 18 5.58 9.02 14.64
CA THR A 18 6.72 8.49 13.89
C THR A 18 6.85 6.98 14.09
N ILE A 19 6.77 6.51 15.33
CA ILE A 19 6.79 5.05 15.63
C ILE A 19 5.61 4.35 14.98
N SER A 20 4.42 4.94 15.02
CA SER A 20 3.21 4.33 14.45
C SER A 20 3.32 4.18 12.93
N VAL A 21 3.92 5.15 12.25
CA VAL A 21 4.17 5.10 10.81
C VAL A 21 5.21 4.02 10.46
N ILE A 22 6.31 3.94 11.21
CA ILE A 22 7.34 2.90 11.05
C ILE A 22 6.73 1.52 11.30
N PHE A 23 5.92 1.39 12.35
CA PHE A 23 5.23 0.15 12.68
C PHE A 23 4.26 -0.28 11.57
N THR A 24 3.51 0.65 10.98
CA THR A 24 2.64 0.39 9.84
C THR A 24 3.42 -0.13 8.63
N TRP A 25 4.56 0.49 8.34
CA TRP A 25 5.46 0.01 7.29
C TRP A 25 5.90 -1.44 7.57
N PHE A 26 6.39 -1.70 8.78
CA PHE A 26 6.87 -3.03 9.18
C PHE A 26 5.77 -4.10 9.09
N ILE A 27 4.59 -3.84 9.67
CA ILE A 27 3.45 -4.76 9.63
C ILE A 27 3.05 -5.06 8.19
N THR A 28 3.01 -4.06 7.33
CA THR A 28 2.66 -4.25 5.92
C THR A 28 3.67 -5.12 5.20
N GLN A 29 4.96 -4.97 5.47
CA GLN A 29 6.01 -5.80 4.88
C GLN A 29 5.96 -7.24 5.40
N VAL A 30 5.80 -7.44 6.70
CA VAL A 30 5.62 -8.78 7.30
C VAL A 30 4.43 -9.49 6.64
N PHE A 31 3.32 -8.78 6.48
CA PHE A 31 2.12 -9.34 5.89
C PHE A 31 2.32 -9.71 4.40
N LYS A 32 3.04 -8.90 3.63
CA LYS A 32 3.40 -9.25 2.24
C LYS A 32 4.21 -10.55 2.18
N VAL A 33 5.23 -10.66 3.03
CA VAL A 33 6.06 -11.88 3.09
C VAL A 33 5.22 -13.09 3.46
N PHE A 34 4.36 -12.95 4.47
CA PHE A 34 3.44 -14.00 4.88
C PHE A 34 2.54 -14.46 3.72
N LEU A 35 1.94 -13.51 2.97
CA LEU A 35 1.11 -13.86 1.81
C LEU A 35 1.90 -14.57 0.70
N LYS A 36 3.15 -14.15 0.45
CA LYS A 36 4.02 -14.81 -0.55
C LYS A 36 4.34 -16.25 -0.15
N CYS A 37 4.69 -16.46 1.11
CA CYS A 37 4.94 -17.80 1.64
C CYS A 37 3.67 -18.67 1.60
N TRP A 38 2.51 -18.09 1.90
CA TRP A 38 1.22 -18.77 1.82
C TRP A 38 0.86 -19.25 0.41
N ILE A 39 1.27 -18.50 -0.62
CA ILE A 39 1.07 -18.86 -2.04
C ILE A 39 2.15 -19.86 -2.52
N GLY A 40 3.03 -20.35 -1.64
CA GLY A 40 4.04 -21.35 -1.93
C GLY A 40 5.39 -20.83 -2.41
N LYS A 41 5.67 -19.52 -2.29
CA LYS A 41 7.01 -18.99 -2.54
C LYS A 41 7.93 -19.28 -1.37
N LYS A 42 9.16 -19.73 -1.65
CA LYS A 42 10.18 -19.92 -0.61
C LYS A 42 10.54 -18.58 0.02
N PHE A 43 10.65 -18.56 1.34
CA PHE A 43 11.05 -17.37 2.09
C PHE A 43 12.44 -16.86 1.64
N SER A 44 12.56 -15.56 1.43
CA SER A 44 13.81 -14.87 1.17
C SER A 44 13.76 -13.47 1.75
N PHE A 45 14.86 -13.01 2.36
CA PHE A 45 14.97 -11.63 2.87
C PHE A 45 14.75 -10.56 1.79
N LYS A 46 15.08 -10.86 0.53
CA LYS A 46 14.79 -9.97 -0.60
C LYS A 46 13.30 -9.68 -0.78
N MET A 47 12.41 -10.56 -0.29
CA MET A 47 10.96 -10.34 -0.32
C MET A 47 10.50 -9.19 0.58
N PHE A 48 11.27 -8.90 1.64
CA PHE A 48 10.98 -7.81 2.57
C PHE A 48 11.20 -6.43 1.95
N LEU A 49 12.14 -6.31 1.02
CA LEU A 49 12.49 -5.07 0.32
C LEU A 49 11.86 -4.99 -1.08
N ALA A 50 11.11 -6.02 -1.48
CA ALA A 50 10.50 -6.05 -2.80
C ALA A 50 9.33 -5.05 -2.89
N ASP A 51 9.42 -4.14 -3.84
CA ASP A 51 8.33 -3.23 -4.20
C ASP A 51 7.22 -3.97 -4.95
N GLY A 52 6.02 -3.39 -4.89
CA GLY A 52 4.83 -4.00 -5.50
C GLY A 52 4.13 -4.99 -4.56
N ASP A 53 3.22 -5.80 -5.11
CA ASP A 53 2.38 -6.78 -4.43
C ASP A 53 1.38 -6.20 -3.40
N PHE A 54 0.39 -7.03 -3.07
CA PHE A 54 -0.67 -6.71 -2.12
C PHE A 54 -0.22 -6.93 -0.67
N PRO A 55 -0.61 -6.03 0.27
CA PRO A 55 -1.16 -4.69 0.09
C PRO A 55 -0.08 -3.64 -0.22
N SER A 56 -0.46 -2.47 -0.77
CA SER A 56 0.48 -1.38 -1.01
C SER A 56 1.01 -0.77 0.28
N THR A 57 2.31 -0.90 0.51
CA THR A 57 2.98 -0.33 1.69
C THR A 57 2.95 1.20 1.67
N HIS A 58 3.21 1.81 0.51
CA HIS A 58 3.18 3.26 0.36
C HIS A 58 1.82 3.82 0.74
N THR A 59 0.75 3.19 0.24
CA THR A 59 -0.61 3.62 0.55
C THR A 59 -0.96 3.40 2.01
N ALA A 60 -0.56 2.29 2.62
CA ALA A 60 -0.80 2.02 4.04
C ALA A 60 -0.14 3.08 4.93
N VAL A 61 1.13 3.38 4.67
CA VAL A 61 1.91 4.37 5.42
C VAL A 61 1.29 5.77 5.31
N VAL A 62 1.02 6.25 4.09
CA VAL A 62 0.45 7.60 3.93
C VAL A 62 -0.96 7.70 4.48
N THR A 63 -1.78 6.65 4.39
CA THR A 63 -3.13 6.64 4.98
C THR A 63 -3.07 6.68 6.50
N CYS A 64 -2.19 5.90 7.11
CA CYS A 64 -1.96 5.95 8.56
C CYS A 64 -1.54 7.35 9.00
N SER A 65 -0.59 7.97 8.30
CA SER A 65 -0.11 9.32 8.61
C SER A 65 -1.22 10.38 8.49
N VAL A 66 -2.03 10.33 7.43
CA VAL A 66 -3.17 11.26 7.26
C VAL A 66 -4.16 11.14 8.42
N ILE A 67 -4.52 9.91 8.80
CA ILE A 67 -5.48 9.68 9.89
C ILE A 67 -4.91 10.16 11.23
N LEU A 68 -3.64 9.90 11.51
CA LEU A 68 -3.01 10.35 12.75
C LEU A 68 -2.91 11.87 12.83
N ILE A 69 -2.57 12.56 11.74
CA ILE A 69 -2.54 14.02 11.70
C ILE A 69 -3.95 14.60 11.83
N LEU A 70 -4.95 14.02 11.15
CA LEU A 70 -6.34 14.42 11.31
C LEU A 70 -6.80 14.26 12.76
N PHE A 71 -6.46 13.14 13.38
CA PHE A 71 -6.76 12.88 14.79
C PHE A 71 -6.13 13.91 15.72
N LEU A 72 -4.85 14.24 15.50
CA LEU A 72 -4.16 15.27 16.29
C LEU A 72 -4.84 16.63 16.15
N ASN A 73 -5.19 17.00 14.92
CA ASN A 73 -5.90 18.26 14.69
C ASN A 73 -7.25 18.27 15.41
N ALA A 74 -8.01 17.17 15.37
CA ALA A 74 -9.28 17.07 16.09
C ALA A 74 -9.11 17.20 17.61
N CYS A 75 -8.03 16.66 18.19
CA CYS A 75 -7.72 16.83 19.60
C CYS A 75 -7.37 18.29 19.94
N THR A 76 -6.60 18.95 19.08
CA THR A 76 -6.18 20.34 19.29
C THR A 76 -7.32 21.33 19.12
N PHE A 77 -8.27 21.11 18.19
CA PHE A 77 -9.44 21.97 17.98
C PHE A 77 -10.43 21.99 19.17
N ASN A 78 -10.40 20.97 20.03
CA ASN A 78 -11.26 20.90 21.23
C ASN A 78 -10.73 21.70 22.41
N GLU A 79 -9.54 22.29 22.32
CA GLU A 79 -9.02 23.17 23.37
C GLU A 79 -9.62 24.59 23.23
N THR A 80 -10.41 25.00 24.21
CA THR A 80 -11.18 26.25 24.21
C THR A 80 -10.34 27.53 24.15
N ASN A 81 -9.03 27.46 24.29
CA ASN A 81 -8.09 28.59 24.33
C ASN A 81 -7.08 28.62 23.15
N MET A 82 -7.37 27.92 22.07
CA MET A 82 -6.45 27.89 20.94
C MET A 82 -6.45 29.20 20.15
N SER A 83 -5.25 29.74 19.91
CA SER A 83 -5.11 30.91 19.04
C SER A 83 -5.49 30.56 17.59
N ILE A 84 -6.01 31.54 16.84
CA ILE A 84 -6.34 31.39 15.40
C ILE A 84 -5.10 30.90 14.61
N VAL A 85 -3.90 31.33 14.99
CA VAL A 85 -2.64 30.94 14.37
C VAL A 85 -2.35 29.44 14.54
N SER A 86 -2.62 28.87 15.71
CA SER A 86 -2.41 27.42 15.93
C SER A 86 -3.44 26.57 15.20
N GLN A 87 -4.69 27.02 15.11
CA GLN A 87 -5.71 26.35 14.30
C GLN A 87 -5.34 26.36 12.81
N PHE A 88 -4.84 27.49 12.30
CA PHE A 88 -4.38 27.61 10.92
C PHE A 88 -3.19 26.68 10.63
N ASN A 89 -2.20 26.60 11.54
CA ASN A 89 -1.05 25.72 11.39
C ASN A 89 -1.46 24.23 11.33
N SER A 90 -2.37 23.81 12.20
CA SER A 90 -2.89 22.45 12.21
C SER A 90 -3.61 22.11 10.90
N ALA A 91 -4.47 23.00 10.41
CA ALA A 91 -5.17 22.81 9.13
C ALA A 91 -4.18 22.74 7.95
N LYS A 92 -3.15 23.58 7.96
CA LYS A 92 -2.09 23.57 6.95
C LYS A 92 -1.34 22.25 6.91
N ASP A 93 -0.94 21.71 8.07
CA ASP A 93 -0.21 20.44 8.14
C ASP A 93 -1.05 19.26 7.64
N PHE A 94 -2.33 19.25 7.95
CA PHE A 94 -3.27 18.25 7.40
C PHE A 94 -3.39 18.37 5.88
N LEU A 95 -3.55 19.57 5.34
CA LEU A 95 -3.64 19.79 3.89
C LEU A 95 -2.37 19.37 3.15
N ILE A 96 -1.19 19.67 3.71
CA ILE A 96 0.10 19.23 3.15
C ILE A 96 0.13 17.70 3.10
N MET A 97 -0.19 17.03 4.22
CA MET A 97 -0.15 15.58 4.27
C MET A 97 -1.18 14.92 3.34
N LEU A 98 -2.38 15.47 3.25
CA LEU A 98 -3.41 14.99 2.33
C LEU A 98 -2.96 15.12 0.87
N THR A 99 -2.32 16.25 0.52
CA THR A 99 -1.78 16.49 -0.82
C THR A 99 -0.67 15.50 -1.15
N LEU A 100 0.30 15.30 -0.24
CA LEU A 100 1.38 14.32 -0.40
C LEU A 100 0.82 12.90 -0.56
N ALA A 101 -0.15 12.52 0.27
CA ALA A 101 -0.80 11.21 0.18
C ALA A 101 -1.48 11.01 -1.19
N SER A 102 -2.18 12.04 -1.68
CA SER A 102 -2.83 12.00 -3.00
C SER A 102 -1.84 11.83 -4.14
N ILE A 103 -0.69 12.51 -4.07
CA ILE A 103 0.39 12.39 -5.06
C ILE A 103 0.99 10.98 -5.02
N VAL A 104 1.33 10.46 -3.84
CA VAL A 104 1.91 9.12 -3.67
C VAL A 104 0.97 8.03 -4.18
N ILE A 105 -0.33 8.12 -3.85
CA ILE A 105 -1.35 7.15 -4.28
C ILE A 105 -1.52 7.21 -5.80
N ARG A 106 -1.59 8.41 -6.37
CA ARG A 106 -1.73 8.61 -7.82
C ARG A 106 -0.51 8.10 -8.58
N ASP A 107 0.71 8.38 -8.07
CA ASP A 107 1.94 7.91 -8.71
C ASP A 107 2.04 6.38 -8.66
N ALA A 108 1.78 5.78 -7.51
CA ALA A 108 1.77 4.33 -7.34
C ALA A 108 0.82 3.61 -8.33
N MET A 109 -0.34 4.19 -8.64
CA MET A 109 -1.28 3.67 -9.65
C MET A 109 -0.84 4.01 -11.08
N GLY A 110 -0.31 5.21 -11.30
CA GLY A 110 0.06 5.71 -12.62
C GLY A 110 1.24 4.97 -13.24
N GLN A 111 2.23 4.61 -12.46
CA GLN A 111 3.39 3.84 -12.90
C GLN A 111 2.97 2.47 -13.45
N ARG A 112 2.03 1.79 -12.78
CA ARG A 112 1.49 0.51 -13.25
C ARG A 112 0.80 0.62 -14.60
N HIS A 113 -0.02 1.66 -14.77
CA HIS A 113 -0.73 1.88 -16.03
C HIS A 113 0.23 2.17 -17.21
N ARG A 114 1.27 2.97 -16.96
CA ARG A 114 2.32 3.25 -17.96
C ARG A 114 3.05 1.98 -18.35
N GLN A 115 3.45 1.15 -17.38
CA GLN A 115 4.14 -0.11 -17.64
C GLN A 115 3.28 -1.08 -18.45
N ASP A 116 1.99 -1.24 -18.11
CA ASP A 116 1.07 -2.11 -18.86
C ASP A 116 0.90 -1.63 -20.30
N ASN A 117 0.86 -0.31 -20.54
CA ASN A 117 0.80 0.25 -21.89
C ASN A 117 2.11 0.05 -22.67
N THR A 118 3.27 0.25 -22.02
CA THR A 118 4.58 0.00 -22.62
C THR A 118 4.71 -1.46 -23.05
N ASN A 119 4.33 -2.39 -22.17
CA ASN A 119 4.38 -3.83 -22.48
C ASN A 119 3.45 -4.21 -23.62
N LYS A 120 2.26 -3.59 -23.73
CA LYS A 120 1.36 -3.78 -24.90
C LYS A 120 1.98 -3.28 -26.19
N ASN A 121 2.57 -2.08 -26.16
CA ASN A 121 3.21 -1.49 -27.35
C ASN A 121 4.40 -2.33 -27.81
N LEU A 122 5.21 -2.82 -26.86
CA LEU A 122 6.32 -3.72 -27.14
C LEU A 122 5.82 -5.03 -27.78
N LYS A 123 4.76 -5.62 -27.25
CA LYS A 123 4.16 -6.83 -27.85
C LYS A 123 3.64 -6.58 -29.25
N ASN A 124 2.93 -5.48 -29.48
CA ASN A 124 2.45 -5.12 -30.82
C ASN A 124 3.61 -4.91 -31.80
N LEU A 125 4.71 -4.29 -31.33
CA LEU A 125 5.91 -4.10 -32.13
C LEU A 125 6.53 -5.45 -32.53
N LYS A 126 6.62 -6.39 -31.59
CA LYS A 126 7.09 -7.75 -31.85
C LYS A 126 6.22 -8.45 -32.90
N ASP A 127 4.90 -8.43 -32.72
CA ASP A 127 3.95 -9.05 -33.64
C ASP A 127 4.12 -8.44 -35.06
N TYR A 128 4.29 -7.11 -35.15
CA TYR A 128 4.51 -6.40 -36.42
C TYR A 128 5.83 -6.78 -37.12
N VAL A 129 6.92 -6.94 -36.35
CA VAL A 129 8.22 -7.39 -36.89
C VAL A 129 8.14 -8.83 -37.40
N GLN A 130 7.39 -9.70 -36.75
CA GLN A 130 7.16 -11.07 -37.24
C GLN A 130 6.36 -11.10 -38.54
N GLU A 131 5.36 -10.23 -38.70
CA GLU A 131 4.55 -10.12 -39.92
C GLU A 131 5.37 -9.60 -41.13
N MET A 132 6.40 -8.78 -40.88
CA MET A 132 7.28 -8.28 -41.96
C MET A 132 8.20 -9.33 -42.56
N GLY A 133 8.20 -10.58 -42.12
CA GLY A 133 8.98 -11.67 -42.67
C GLY A 133 10.49 -11.52 -42.49
N VAL A 134 10.92 -10.91 -41.40
CA VAL A 134 12.34 -10.72 -41.06
C VAL A 134 13.02 -12.07 -40.82
N GLU A 135 14.31 -12.19 -41.13
CA GLU A 135 15.09 -13.41 -40.95
C GLU A 135 14.95 -14.00 -39.52
N LYS A 136 14.86 -15.34 -39.49
CA LYS A 136 14.60 -16.07 -38.23
C LYS A 136 15.62 -15.77 -37.13
N ASN A 137 16.88 -15.53 -37.48
CA ASN A 137 17.96 -15.17 -36.57
C ASN A 137 17.72 -13.80 -35.88
N VAL A 138 17.11 -12.85 -36.59
CA VAL A 138 16.79 -11.53 -36.05
C VAL A 138 15.60 -11.66 -35.11
N ILE A 139 14.63 -12.51 -35.42
CA ILE A 139 13.47 -12.79 -34.56
C ILE A 139 13.92 -13.47 -33.25
N GLU A 140 14.83 -14.46 -33.31
CA GLU A 140 15.40 -15.10 -32.13
C GLU A 140 16.17 -14.11 -31.25
N HIS A 141 16.91 -13.18 -31.84
CA HIS A 141 17.64 -12.15 -31.11
C HIS A 141 16.67 -11.14 -30.45
N ILE A 142 15.61 -10.77 -31.16
CA ILE A 142 14.54 -9.94 -30.65
C ILE A 142 13.83 -10.68 -29.47
N ASP A 143 13.50 -11.96 -29.63
CA ASP A 143 12.86 -12.76 -28.59
C ASP A 143 13.72 -12.86 -27.33
N ALA A 144 15.01 -13.12 -27.45
CA ALA A 144 15.96 -13.15 -26.35
C ALA A 144 16.07 -11.78 -25.66
N THR A 145 16.05 -10.69 -26.43
CA THR A 145 16.07 -9.32 -25.89
C THR A 145 14.76 -9.00 -25.17
N PHE A 146 13.61 -9.36 -25.75
CA PHE A 146 12.30 -9.20 -25.11
C PHE A 146 12.17 -10.05 -23.84
N GLU A 147 12.70 -11.28 -23.84
CA GLU A 147 12.70 -12.14 -22.67
C GLU A 147 13.59 -11.58 -21.55
N SER A 148 14.74 -10.97 -21.88
CA SER A 148 15.58 -10.25 -20.92
C SER A 148 14.88 -9.01 -20.38
N ILE A 149 14.24 -8.21 -21.24
CA ILE A 149 13.45 -7.04 -20.86
C ILE A 149 12.23 -7.47 -20.02
N ASP A 150 11.54 -8.55 -20.40
CA ASP A 150 10.40 -9.09 -19.65
C ASP A 150 10.85 -9.63 -18.29
N ASN A 151 11.99 -10.27 -18.19
CA ASN A 151 12.57 -10.73 -16.91
C ASN A 151 13.04 -9.57 -16.00
N GLU A 152 13.50 -8.44 -16.57
CA GLU A 152 13.82 -7.23 -15.81
C GLU A 152 12.58 -6.33 -15.55
N ALA A 153 11.71 -6.16 -16.53
CA ALA A 153 10.49 -5.35 -16.44
C ALA A 153 9.36 -6.05 -15.65
N ILE A 154 9.43 -7.37 -15.47
CA ILE A 154 8.57 -8.16 -14.57
C ILE A 154 8.82 -7.82 -13.08
N LYS A 155 9.80 -7.04 -12.73
CA LYS A 155 9.75 -6.25 -11.50
C LYS A 155 8.56 -5.30 -11.61
N ARG A 156 7.40 -5.79 -11.15
CA ARG A 156 6.11 -5.09 -11.19
C ARG A 156 6.26 -3.71 -10.57
N VAL A 157 6.49 -2.70 -11.39
CA VAL A 157 6.54 -1.31 -10.94
C VAL A 157 5.11 -0.79 -10.83
N GLY A 158 4.78 -0.20 -9.67
CA GLY A 158 3.46 0.33 -9.39
C GLY A 158 2.44 -0.70 -8.88
N HIS A 159 1.28 -0.21 -8.50
CA HIS A 159 0.25 -0.96 -7.78
C HIS A 159 -1.07 -1.07 -8.55
N LEU A 160 -1.72 -2.22 -8.45
CA LEU A 160 -3.10 -2.39 -8.90
C LEU A 160 -4.08 -1.69 -7.94
N LYS A 161 -5.24 -1.26 -8.45
CA LYS A 161 -6.26 -0.56 -7.64
C LYS A 161 -6.59 -1.30 -6.34
N HIS A 162 -6.77 -2.61 -6.39
CA HIS A 162 -7.08 -3.41 -5.19
C HIS A 162 -5.91 -3.47 -4.19
N GLU A 163 -4.65 -3.38 -4.65
CA GLU A 163 -3.47 -3.31 -3.77
C GLU A 163 -3.44 -1.96 -3.03
N VAL A 164 -3.83 -0.89 -3.71
CA VAL A 164 -3.96 0.46 -3.14
C VAL A 164 -5.07 0.49 -2.10
N TYR A 165 -6.28 0.03 -2.43
CA TYR A 165 -7.39 -0.03 -1.47
C TYR A 165 -7.07 -0.92 -0.27
N GLY A 166 -6.43 -2.07 -0.49
CA GLY A 166 -5.96 -2.91 0.59
C GLY A 166 -4.97 -2.20 1.50
N GLY A 167 -4.03 -1.44 0.93
CA GLY A 167 -3.12 -0.61 1.69
C GLY A 167 -3.83 0.47 2.51
N MET A 168 -4.83 1.15 1.91
CA MET A 168 -5.63 2.17 2.63
C MET A 168 -6.34 1.58 3.87
N VAL A 169 -7.00 0.44 3.70
CA VAL A 169 -7.70 -0.22 4.81
C VAL A 169 -6.72 -0.64 5.90
N LEU A 170 -5.58 -1.24 5.52
CA LEU A 170 -4.56 -1.64 6.50
C LEU A 170 -3.97 -0.44 7.23
N GLY A 171 -3.66 0.66 6.52
CA GLY A 171 -3.17 1.90 7.11
C GLY A 171 -4.16 2.50 8.10
N ALA A 172 -5.46 2.49 7.77
CA ALA A 172 -6.51 2.94 8.67
C ALA A 172 -6.60 2.07 9.94
N LEU A 173 -6.54 0.75 9.79
CA LEU A 173 -6.52 -0.17 10.94
C LEU A 173 -5.29 0.05 11.82
N CYS A 174 -4.11 0.22 11.24
CA CYS A 174 -2.89 0.51 11.99
C CYS A 174 -2.96 1.83 12.76
N ALA A 175 -3.63 2.86 12.21
CA ALA A 175 -3.81 4.13 12.89
C ALA A 175 -4.73 4.04 14.13
N LEU A 176 -5.60 3.05 14.23
CA LEU A 176 -6.47 2.87 15.38
C LEU A 176 -5.68 2.54 16.66
N TYR A 177 -4.62 1.75 16.57
CA TYR A 177 -3.86 1.32 17.76
C TYR A 177 -3.26 2.50 18.54
N PRO A 178 -2.50 3.43 17.91
CA PRO A 178 -2.00 4.59 18.61
C PRO A 178 -3.11 5.50 19.17
N ILE A 179 -4.23 5.65 18.43
CA ILE A 179 -5.36 6.44 18.90
C ILE A 179 -6.00 5.83 20.17
N ILE A 180 -6.23 4.51 20.19
CA ILE A 180 -6.74 3.76 21.33
C ILE A 180 -5.81 3.91 22.53
N PHE A 181 -4.49 3.79 22.29
CA PHE A 181 -3.48 3.93 23.33
C PHE A 181 -3.43 5.35 23.90
N PHE A 182 -3.52 6.35 23.06
CA PHE A 182 -3.51 7.75 23.45
C PHE A 182 -4.67 8.11 24.39
N PHE A 183 -5.87 7.59 24.11
CA PHE A 183 -7.05 7.83 24.96
C PHE A 183 -7.17 6.89 26.17
N ASN A 184 -6.23 5.96 26.36
CA ASN A 184 -6.35 4.88 27.36
C ASN A 184 -7.67 4.09 27.22
N ARG A 185 -8.19 3.96 26.00
CA ARG A 185 -9.44 3.25 25.70
C ARG A 185 -9.15 1.80 25.34
N TYR A 186 -8.53 1.07 26.26
CA TYR A 186 -8.16 -0.34 26.06
C TYR A 186 -9.35 -1.27 25.85
N ASP A 187 -10.55 -0.83 26.21
CA ASP A 187 -11.83 -1.44 25.87
C ASP A 187 -12.00 -1.62 24.33
N TRP A 188 -11.47 -0.70 23.53
CA TRP A 188 -11.50 -0.76 22.07
C TRP A 188 -10.35 -1.58 21.44
N LEU A 189 -9.37 -1.96 22.23
CA LEU A 189 -8.22 -2.72 21.72
C LEU A 189 -8.65 -4.07 21.13
N LEU A 190 -9.58 -4.76 21.79
CA LEU A 190 -10.13 -6.00 21.27
C LEU A 190 -10.82 -5.81 19.92
N VAL A 191 -11.58 -4.73 19.76
CA VAL A 191 -12.25 -4.40 18.50
C VAL A 191 -11.24 -4.15 17.38
N ALA A 192 -10.16 -3.42 17.66
CA ALA A 192 -9.08 -3.17 16.71
C ALA A 192 -8.36 -4.47 16.28
N ILE A 193 -8.07 -5.35 17.23
CA ILE A 193 -7.44 -6.66 16.95
C ILE A 193 -8.38 -7.52 16.09
N VAL A 194 -9.65 -7.65 16.48
CA VAL A 194 -10.63 -8.44 15.74
C VAL A 194 -10.82 -7.89 14.32
N SER A 195 -10.93 -6.57 14.14
CA SER A 195 -11.05 -5.94 12.81
C SER A 195 -9.83 -6.24 11.94
N THR A 196 -8.64 -6.19 12.50
CA THR A 196 -7.40 -6.50 11.79
C THR A 196 -7.33 -7.98 11.39
N LEU A 197 -7.76 -8.88 12.27
CA LEU A 197 -7.84 -10.32 11.97
C LEU A 197 -8.87 -10.61 10.88
N ILE A 198 -10.06 -9.99 10.94
CA ILE A 198 -11.09 -10.11 9.89
C ILE A 198 -10.53 -9.62 8.55
N TYR A 199 -9.83 -8.50 8.53
CA TYR A 199 -9.18 -7.99 7.32
C TYR A 199 -8.21 -9.01 6.74
N PHE A 200 -7.34 -9.63 7.52
CA PHE A 200 -6.39 -10.64 7.07
C PHE A 200 -7.10 -11.91 6.55
N ILE A 201 -8.12 -12.37 7.25
CA ILE A 201 -8.91 -13.54 6.81
C ILE A 201 -9.63 -13.25 5.49
N ALA A 202 -10.23 -12.07 5.35
CA ALA A 202 -10.93 -11.67 4.12
C ALA A 202 -9.99 -11.63 2.91
N ILE A 203 -8.75 -11.15 3.09
CA ILE A 203 -7.75 -11.14 2.03
C ILE A 203 -7.32 -12.55 1.64
N ILE A 204 -7.04 -13.41 2.61
CA ILE A 204 -6.67 -14.80 2.35
C ILE A 204 -7.78 -15.51 1.57
N ALA A 205 -9.04 -15.30 1.97
CA ALA A 205 -10.21 -15.82 1.27
C ALA A 205 -10.31 -15.28 -0.17
N PHE A 206 -10.13 -13.97 -0.36
CA PHE A 206 -10.15 -13.32 -1.67
C PHE A 206 -9.08 -13.87 -2.61
N LEU A 207 -7.86 -14.06 -2.12
CA LEU A 207 -6.76 -14.62 -2.91
C LEU A 207 -6.99 -16.07 -3.32
N LYS A 208 -7.63 -16.89 -2.46
CA LYS A 208 -8.02 -18.26 -2.79
C LYS A 208 -9.13 -18.31 -3.83
N LEU A 209 -10.11 -17.42 -3.78
CA LEU A 209 -11.25 -17.39 -4.69
C LEU A 209 -10.89 -16.86 -6.08
N LYS A 210 -9.90 -15.97 -6.17
CA LYS A 210 -9.49 -15.33 -7.44
C LYS A 210 -9.18 -16.32 -8.57
N PRO A 211 -8.37 -17.39 -8.41
CA PRO A 211 -8.10 -18.33 -9.48
C PRO A 211 -9.34 -19.16 -9.87
N VAL A 212 -10.23 -19.46 -8.94
CA VAL A 212 -11.48 -20.20 -9.19
C VAL A 212 -12.44 -19.36 -10.03
N VAL A 213 -12.59 -18.08 -9.70
CA VAL A 213 -13.45 -17.14 -10.44
C VAL A 213 -12.93 -16.90 -11.86
N LEU A 214 -11.61 -16.72 -12.02
CA LEU A 214 -10.99 -16.56 -13.33
C LEU A 214 -11.17 -17.79 -14.22
N LYS A 215 -11.01 -18.99 -13.65
CA LYS A 215 -11.24 -20.26 -14.38
C LYS A 215 -12.69 -20.40 -14.83
N LYS A 216 -13.66 -19.98 -14.02
CA LYS A 216 -15.08 -20.00 -14.33
C LYS A 216 -15.48 -18.99 -15.42
N MET A 217 -14.85 -17.82 -15.45
CA MET A 217 -15.08 -16.80 -16.47
C MET A 217 -14.49 -17.20 -17.84
N THR A 218 -13.32 -17.84 -17.87
CA THR A 218 -12.73 -18.37 -19.12
C THR A 218 -13.55 -19.50 -19.72
N TYR A 219 -14.18 -20.32 -18.89
CA TYR A 219 -15.07 -21.41 -19.38
C TYR A 219 -16.37 -20.86 -19.96
N ARG A 220 -16.89 -19.75 -19.44
CA ARG A 220 -18.13 -19.09 -19.91
C ARG A 220 -17.93 -18.33 -21.23
N LYS A 221 -16.70 -17.94 -21.55
CA LYS A 221 -16.35 -17.22 -22.80
C LYS A 221 -16.08 -18.18 -23.99
N LYS A 222 -15.96 -19.49 -23.72
CA LYS A 222 -15.76 -20.55 -24.73
C LYS A 222 -17.04 -21.29 -25.10
N ARG A 223 -18.18 -20.92 -24.52
CA ARG A 223 -19.52 -21.31 -24.93
C ARG A 223 -20.21 -20.15 -25.65
#